data_4132ce98f42f3f56aa354c8195c999db
#
_entry.id   4132ce98f42f3f56aa354c8195c999db
#
_cell.length_a   1.000
_cell.length_b   1.000
_cell.length_c   1.000
_cell.angle_alpha   90.00
_cell.angle_beta   90.00
_cell.angle_gamma   90.00
#
_symmetry.space_group_name_H-M   'P 1'
#
loop_
_entity.id
_entity.type
_entity.pdbx_description
1 polymer ?
#
loop_
_entity_poly.entity_id
_entity_poly.type
_entity_poly.pdbx_seq_one_letter_code
_entity_poly.pdbx_strand_id
1 'polypeptide(L)'
;VPTWSTSLSPGHAYETPAAVRDAVRRYSHVLADGTDTASLSISDFGDIPEPDINEAYAIEALTAAADATTLLVAIGGDNALTVPVALGSCAGSIESAGLITVDAHLDVRDGVSNGSPVRRLVEEFGVNPQRIVQIGIADFANSTAYLSRVRDWGVTVITRDEVEQRGVAAVVSQALSIAGRAGGP
;
A
#
# COMPACT_ATOMS: atom_id res chain seq x y z
N VAL A 1 7.21 2.11 -9.41
CA VAL A 1 6.88 3.45 -8.86
C VAL A 1 8.02 3.86 -7.91
N PRO A 2 9.15 4.36 -8.43
CA PRO A 2 10.36 4.62 -7.63
C PRO A 2 10.29 5.95 -6.85
N THR A 3 9.42 6.01 -5.84
CA THR A 3 9.29 7.16 -4.92
C THR A 3 10.49 7.31 -3.99
N TRP A 4 10.94 8.53 -3.69
CA TRP A 4 12.08 8.78 -2.79
C TRP A 4 12.24 10.22 -2.33
N SER A 5 11.75 11.21 -3.08
CA SER A 5 12.10 12.63 -2.85
C SER A 5 11.46 13.22 -1.59
N THR A 6 10.37 12.61 -1.13
CA THR A 6 9.66 13.00 0.10
C THR A 6 10.01 12.10 1.30
N SER A 7 11.04 11.28 1.18
CA SER A 7 11.48 10.36 2.22
C SER A 7 12.00 11.09 3.45
N LEU A 8 11.55 10.68 4.62
CA LEU A 8 11.99 11.24 5.91
C LEU A 8 13.39 10.79 6.31
N SER A 9 13.87 9.71 5.68
CA SER A 9 15.20 9.14 5.94
C SER A 9 15.91 8.90 4.62
N PRO A 10 17.21 9.20 4.53
CA PRO A 10 17.99 8.85 3.35
C PRO A 10 17.94 7.34 3.09
N GLY A 11 17.82 6.97 1.82
CA GLY A 11 17.77 5.56 1.42
C GLY A 11 17.84 5.38 -0.08
N HIS A 12 17.84 4.13 -0.52
CA HIS A 12 17.90 3.74 -1.93
C HIS A 12 16.64 2.95 -2.34
N ALA A 13 15.50 3.17 -1.67
CA ALA A 13 14.28 2.44 -1.94
C ALA A 13 13.80 2.57 -3.40
N TYR A 14 14.12 3.68 -4.07
CA TYR A 14 13.82 3.91 -5.48
C TYR A 14 14.50 2.91 -6.44
N GLU A 15 15.55 2.21 -5.99
CA GLU A 15 16.22 1.16 -6.78
C GLU A 15 15.46 -0.18 -6.72
N THR A 16 14.51 -0.34 -5.81
CA THR A 16 13.77 -1.59 -5.59
C THR A 16 13.12 -2.16 -6.85
N PRO A 17 12.45 -1.37 -7.72
CA PRO A 17 11.82 -1.93 -8.92
C PRO A 17 12.82 -2.62 -9.85
N ALA A 18 14.00 -2.03 -10.07
CA ALA A 18 15.05 -2.62 -10.88
C ALA A 18 15.62 -3.90 -10.23
N ALA A 19 15.88 -3.86 -8.93
CA ALA A 19 16.39 -5.01 -8.18
C ALA A 19 15.41 -6.20 -8.21
N VAL A 20 14.11 -5.92 -8.09
CA VAL A 20 13.06 -6.96 -8.18
C VAL A 20 13.02 -7.59 -9.58
N ARG A 21 13.07 -6.78 -10.66
CA ARG A 21 13.12 -7.33 -12.03
C ARG A 21 14.33 -8.25 -12.23
N ASP A 22 15.49 -7.87 -11.73
CA ASP A 22 16.70 -8.69 -11.82
C ASP A 22 16.59 -9.97 -10.98
N ALA A 23 15.93 -9.92 -9.84
CA ALA A 23 15.69 -11.09 -9.00
C ALA A 23 14.70 -12.06 -9.66
N VAL A 24 13.55 -11.59 -10.15
CA VAL A 24 12.49 -12.42 -10.75
C VAL A 24 13.01 -13.27 -11.91
N ARG A 25 13.94 -12.76 -12.71
CA ARG A 25 14.57 -13.53 -13.81
C ARG A 25 15.26 -14.83 -13.38
N ARG A 26 15.53 -14.99 -12.08
CA ARG A 26 16.26 -16.13 -11.51
C ARG A 26 15.35 -17.13 -10.80
N TYR A 27 14.07 -16.80 -10.65
CA TYR A 27 13.12 -17.68 -9.96
C TYR A 27 12.42 -18.65 -10.92
N SER A 28 12.08 -19.83 -10.40
CA SER A 28 11.24 -20.80 -11.08
C SER A 28 9.77 -20.33 -11.07
N HIS A 29 9.00 -20.78 -12.05
CA HIS A 29 7.55 -20.57 -12.11
C HIS A 29 6.76 -21.54 -11.22
N VAL A 30 7.43 -22.46 -10.52
CA VAL A 30 6.77 -23.50 -9.74
C VAL A 30 6.79 -23.14 -8.25
N LEU A 31 5.60 -23.13 -7.62
CA LEU A 31 5.44 -22.95 -6.19
C LEU A 31 5.80 -24.23 -5.43
N ALA A 32 6.00 -24.12 -4.11
CA ALA A 32 6.39 -25.27 -3.28
C ALA A 32 5.34 -26.39 -3.23
N ASP A 33 4.08 -26.10 -3.50
CA ASP A 33 2.97 -27.06 -3.60
C ASP A 33 2.85 -27.73 -4.98
N GLY A 34 3.74 -27.38 -5.91
CA GLY A 34 3.75 -27.90 -7.28
C GLY A 34 2.91 -27.09 -8.28
N THR A 35 2.27 -26.02 -7.86
CA THR A 35 1.52 -25.15 -8.77
C THR A 35 2.45 -24.47 -9.76
N ASP A 36 2.18 -24.62 -11.06
CA ASP A 36 2.92 -23.95 -12.13
C ASP A 36 2.24 -22.62 -12.49
N THR A 37 2.96 -21.53 -12.33
CA THR A 37 2.49 -20.15 -12.61
C THR A 37 2.85 -19.69 -14.02
N ALA A 38 3.45 -20.53 -14.87
CA ALA A 38 3.83 -20.17 -16.25
C ALA A 38 2.63 -19.78 -17.13
N SER A 39 1.41 -20.18 -16.76
CA SER A 39 0.16 -19.81 -17.44
C SER A 39 -0.37 -18.44 -17.08
N LEU A 40 0.17 -17.78 -16.04
CA LEU A 40 -0.24 -16.42 -15.69
C LEU A 40 0.26 -15.42 -16.73
N SER A 41 -0.65 -14.58 -17.20
CA SER A 41 -0.28 -13.44 -18.06
C SER A 41 0.20 -12.29 -17.16
N ILE A 42 1.50 -12.04 -17.15
CA ILE A 42 2.13 -10.96 -16.40
C ILE A 42 2.66 -9.91 -17.36
N SER A 43 2.23 -8.67 -17.20
CA SER A 43 2.71 -7.52 -17.98
C SER A 43 3.52 -6.58 -17.10
N ASP A 44 4.75 -6.28 -17.51
CA ASP A 44 5.58 -5.25 -16.86
C ASP A 44 5.33 -3.91 -17.60
N PHE A 45 4.71 -2.96 -16.89
CA PHE A 45 4.41 -1.63 -17.42
C PHE A 45 5.60 -0.66 -17.32
N GLY A 46 6.75 -1.12 -16.84
CA GLY A 46 7.95 -0.30 -16.68
C GLY A 46 7.92 0.57 -15.43
N ASP A 47 8.82 1.54 -15.38
CA ASP A 47 8.92 2.49 -14.29
C ASP A 47 8.20 3.80 -14.62
N ILE A 48 7.52 4.36 -13.63
CA ILE A 48 6.96 5.70 -13.72
C ILE A 48 8.08 6.69 -13.37
N PRO A 49 8.48 7.58 -14.28
CA PRO A 49 9.55 8.54 -14.00
C PRO A 49 9.07 9.58 -12.99
N GLU A 50 9.93 9.91 -12.04
CA GLU A 50 9.77 11.00 -11.06
C GLU A 50 8.36 11.07 -10.42
N PRO A 51 7.84 9.95 -9.85
CA PRO A 51 6.46 9.87 -9.38
C PRO A 51 6.15 10.86 -8.25
N ASP A 52 7.14 11.25 -7.46
CA ASP A 52 6.99 12.23 -6.37
C ASP A 52 6.90 13.67 -6.88
N ILE A 53 7.47 13.95 -8.05
CA ILE A 53 7.49 15.30 -8.64
C ILE A 53 6.24 15.53 -9.46
N ASN A 54 5.78 14.47 -10.15
CA ASN A 54 4.58 14.51 -10.98
C ASN A 54 3.57 13.44 -10.55
N GLU A 55 2.98 13.62 -9.38
CA GLU A 55 2.00 12.69 -8.80
C GLU A 55 0.78 12.50 -9.72
N ALA A 56 0.33 13.56 -10.39
CA ALA A 56 -0.80 13.46 -11.31
C ALA A 56 -0.52 12.52 -12.49
N TYR A 57 0.66 12.60 -13.08
CA TYR A 57 1.10 11.67 -14.12
C TYR A 57 1.23 10.24 -13.58
N ALA A 58 1.74 10.08 -12.35
CA ALA A 58 1.83 8.76 -11.73
C ALA A 58 0.44 8.13 -11.55
N ILE A 59 -0.55 8.90 -11.10
CA ILE A 59 -1.94 8.45 -10.96
C ILE A 59 -2.52 8.03 -12.33
N GLU A 60 -2.33 8.86 -13.38
CA GLU A 60 -2.81 8.55 -14.74
C GLU A 60 -2.21 7.24 -15.27
N ALA A 61 -0.89 7.07 -15.15
CA ALA A 61 -0.20 5.86 -15.58
C ALA A 61 -0.67 4.60 -14.81
N LEU A 62 -0.90 4.74 -13.51
CA LEU A 62 -1.41 3.66 -12.66
C LEU A 62 -2.87 3.33 -12.96
N THR A 63 -3.70 4.32 -13.29
CA THR A 63 -5.08 4.11 -13.76
C THR A 63 -5.07 3.29 -15.05
N ALA A 64 -4.26 3.67 -16.03
CA ALA A 64 -4.16 2.92 -17.27
C ALA A 64 -3.67 1.48 -17.07
N ALA A 65 -2.74 1.26 -16.13
CA ALA A 65 -2.26 -0.08 -15.78
C ALA A 65 -3.34 -0.90 -15.05
N ALA A 66 -4.09 -0.29 -14.14
CA ALA A 66 -5.19 -0.94 -13.43
C ALA A 66 -6.32 -1.36 -14.39
N ASP A 67 -6.72 -0.49 -15.32
CA ASP A 67 -7.75 -0.76 -16.32
C ASP A 67 -7.37 -1.92 -17.27
N ALA A 68 -6.08 -2.12 -17.48
CA ALA A 68 -5.55 -3.18 -18.36
C ALA A 68 -5.34 -4.53 -17.65
N THR A 69 -5.56 -4.63 -16.32
CA THR A 69 -5.22 -5.82 -15.52
C THR A 69 -6.34 -6.20 -14.56
N THR A 70 -6.41 -7.49 -14.20
CA THR A 70 -7.29 -7.95 -13.12
C THR A 70 -6.71 -7.67 -11.74
N LEU A 71 -5.37 -7.64 -11.65
CA LEU A 71 -4.62 -7.37 -10.42
C LEU A 71 -3.43 -6.48 -10.76
N LEU A 72 -3.34 -5.32 -10.14
CA LEU A 72 -2.18 -4.45 -10.22
C LEU A 72 -1.25 -4.71 -9.05
N VAL A 73 0.01 -5.02 -9.36
CA VAL A 73 1.10 -5.10 -8.38
C VAL A 73 2.04 -3.93 -8.59
N ALA A 74 2.04 -2.97 -7.68
CA ALA A 74 2.94 -1.82 -7.72
C ALA A 74 4.15 -2.07 -6.84
N ILE A 75 5.33 -2.12 -7.45
CA ILE A 75 6.61 -2.24 -6.73
C ILE A 75 7.18 -0.83 -6.60
N GLY A 76 7.39 -0.40 -5.39
CA GLY A 76 7.81 0.95 -5.07
C GLY A 76 9.26 1.07 -4.70
N GLY A 77 9.58 2.27 -4.55
CA GLY A 77 10.41 3.05 -3.75
C GLY A 77 10.00 3.03 -2.27
N ASP A 78 9.83 4.21 -1.71
CA ASP A 78 9.34 4.34 -0.34
C ASP A 78 7.79 4.34 -0.28
N ASN A 79 7.24 4.43 0.91
CA ASN A 79 5.80 4.33 1.15
C ASN A 79 4.97 5.49 0.57
N ALA A 80 5.58 6.57 0.08
CA ALA A 80 4.85 7.66 -0.60
C ALA A 80 4.08 7.15 -1.83
N LEU A 81 4.51 6.03 -2.43
CA LEU A 81 3.81 5.39 -3.56
C LEU A 81 2.37 4.99 -3.24
N THR A 82 2.03 4.80 -1.96
CA THR A 82 0.70 4.32 -1.54
C THR A 82 -0.42 5.25 -2.03
N VAL A 83 -0.20 6.56 -2.03
CA VAL A 83 -1.21 7.52 -2.51
C VAL A 83 -1.48 7.38 -4.00
N PRO A 84 -0.51 7.55 -4.92
CA PRO A 84 -0.79 7.42 -6.34
C PRO A 84 -1.27 6.03 -6.74
N VAL A 85 -0.81 4.96 -6.07
CA VAL A 85 -1.29 3.59 -6.35
C VAL A 85 -2.76 3.43 -5.94
N ALA A 86 -3.16 3.88 -4.75
CA ALA A 86 -4.54 3.80 -4.32
C ALA A 86 -5.47 4.59 -5.25
N LEU A 87 -5.09 5.82 -5.62
CA LEU A 87 -5.88 6.67 -6.49
C LEU A 87 -5.98 6.10 -7.92
N GLY A 88 -4.88 5.59 -8.47
CA GLY A 88 -4.87 4.97 -9.79
C GLY A 88 -5.65 3.66 -9.83
N SER A 89 -5.49 2.80 -8.81
CA SER A 89 -6.19 1.51 -8.76
C SER A 89 -7.69 1.62 -8.51
N CYS A 90 -8.14 2.70 -7.86
CA CYS A 90 -9.54 2.92 -7.49
C CYS A 90 -10.13 4.14 -8.20
N ALA A 91 -9.70 4.44 -9.42
CA ALA A 91 -10.15 5.61 -10.18
C ALA A 91 -11.68 5.68 -10.23
N GLY A 92 -12.24 6.80 -9.74
CA GLY A 92 -13.68 7.03 -9.70
C GLY A 92 -14.43 6.35 -8.54
N SER A 93 -13.76 5.58 -7.66
CA SER A 93 -14.40 4.88 -6.53
C SER A 93 -13.56 4.86 -5.24
N ILE A 94 -12.62 5.77 -5.10
CA ILE A 94 -11.69 5.81 -3.95
C ILE A 94 -12.42 5.90 -2.59
N GLU A 95 -13.55 6.57 -2.52
CA GLU A 95 -14.37 6.67 -1.30
C GLU A 95 -14.95 5.32 -0.85
N SER A 96 -15.14 4.39 -1.78
CA SER A 96 -15.61 3.04 -1.51
C SER A 96 -14.48 2.03 -1.31
N ALA A 97 -13.23 2.41 -1.56
CA ALA A 97 -12.08 1.56 -1.41
C ALA A 97 -11.82 1.17 0.06
N GLY A 98 -11.32 -0.02 0.28
CA GLY A 98 -10.74 -0.43 1.56
C GLY A 98 -9.22 -0.42 1.48
N LEU A 99 -8.57 -0.16 2.60
CA LEU A 99 -7.11 -0.15 2.70
C LEU A 99 -6.65 -1.09 3.81
N ILE A 100 -5.72 -1.97 3.48
CA ILE A 100 -5.01 -2.78 4.46
C ILE A 100 -3.53 -2.44 4.35
N THR A 101 -2.93 -1.93 5.43
CA THR A 101 -1.48 -1.72 5.52
C THR A 101 -0.85 -2.75 6.42
N VAL A 102 0.38 -3.15 6.11
CA VAL A 102 1.22 -4.00 6.98
C VAL A 102 2.50 -3.22 7.23
N ASP A 103 2.53 -2.49 8.34
CA ASP A 103 3.60 -1.55 8.68
C ASP A 103 3.71 -1.38 10.20
N ALA A 104 4.89 -0.96 10.67
CA ALA A 104 5.14 -0.55 12.06
C ALA A 104 4.56 0.83 12.38
N HIS A 105 4.32 1.66 11.36
CA HIS A 105 3.89 3.05 11.48
C HIS A 105 2.44 3.25 11.05
N LEU A 106 1.82 4.29 11.60
CA LEU A 106 0.44 4.68 11.29
C LEU A 106 0.32 5.52 10.01
N ASP A 107 1.40 6.11 9.55
CA ASP A 107 1.49 6.92 8.32
C ASP A 107 0.49 8.07 8.23
N VAL A 108 0.30 8.73 9.37
CA VAL A 108 -0.62 9.87 9.51
C VAL A 108 0.09 11.16 9.88
N ARG A 109 1.35 11.34 9.45
CA ARG A 109 2.11 12.58 9.64
C ARG A 109 1.48 13.74 8.86
N ASP A 110 1.69 14.94 9.38
CA ASP A 110 1.33 16.16 8.67
C ASP A 110 2.27 16.41 7.48
N GLY A 111 1.79 17.14 6.48
CA GLY A 111 2.53 17.41 5.25
C GLY A 111 2.56 16.24 4.27
N VAL A 112 3.43 16.32 3.26
CA VAL A 112 3.63 15.29 2.23
C VAL A 112 4.96 14.60 2.46
N SER A 113 4.92 13.32 2.79
CA SER A 113 6.10 12.49 3.00
C SER A 113 5.73 11.00 2.89
N ASN A 114 6.74 10.13 2.91
CA ASN A 114 6.51 8.68 3.01
C ASN A 114 5.87 8.23 4.33
N GLY A 115 5.74 9.11 5.32
CA GLY A 115 5.03 8.87 6.58
C GLY A 115 3.64 9.48 6.65
N SER A 116 3.06 9.95 5.54
CA SER A 116 1.75 10.61 5.50
C SER A 116 0.69 9.96 4.60
N PRO A 117 0.89 8.80 3.93
CA PRO A 117 -0.05 8.29 2.95
C PRO A 117 -1.46 8.07 3.51
N VAL A 118 -1.58 7.48 4.69
CA VAL A 118 -2.91 7.19 5.27
C VAL A 118 -3.65 8.49 5.60
N ARG A 119 -2.97 9.50 6.16
CA ARG A 119 -3.60 10.80 6.39
C ARG A 119 -4.08 11.42 5.07
N ARG A 120 -3.23 11.44 4.05
CA ARG A 120 -3.59 12.01 2.74
C ARG A 120 -4.80 11.32 2.12
N LEU A 121 -4.83 10.00 2.14
CA LEU A 121 -5.96 9.23 1.61
C LEU A 121 -7.27 9.57 2.31
N VAL A 122 -7.25 9.76 3.64
CA VAL A 122 -8.45 10.12 4.40
C VAL A 122 -8.84 11.58 4.20
N GLU A 123 -7.90 12.52 4.45
CA GLU A 123 -8.22 13.96 4.53
C GLU A 123 -8.30 14.64 3.16
N GLU A 124 -7.49 14.22 2.19
CA GLU A 124 -7.40 14.86 0.88
C GLU A 124 -8.24 14.15 -0.17
N PHE A 125 -8.43 12.82 -0.05
CA PHE A 125 -9.05 12.00 -1.09
C PHE A 125 -10.32 11.27 -0.64
N GLY A 126 -10.74 11.40 0.61
CA GLY A 126 -12.05 10.94 1.08
C GLY A 126 -12.17 9.43 1.30
N VAL A 127 -11.06 8.70 1.42
CA VAL A 127 -11.10 7.28 1.81
C VAL A 127 -11.78 7.14 3.17
N ASN A 128 -12.78 6.26 3.25
CA ASN A 128 -13.49 6.02 4.51
C ASN A 128 -12.55 5.36 5.54
N PRO A 129 -12.19 6.06 6.63
CA PRO A 129 -11.25 5.53 7.61
C PRO A 129 -11.74 4.28 8.34
N GLN A 130 -13.05 4.06 8.42
CA GLN A 130 -13.62 2.84 9.00
C GLN A 130 -13.41 1.60 8.13
N ARG A 131 -12.91 1.78 6.90
CA ARG A 131 -12.49 0.71 5.98
C ARG A 131 -10.98 0.57 5.88
N ILE A 132 -10.25 1.22 6.79
CA ILE A 132 -8.79 1.12 6.89
C ILE A 132 -8.44 0.19 8.04
N VAL A 133 -7.57 -0.78 7.77
CA VAL A 133 -6.98 -1.68 8.76
C VAL A 133 -5.46 -1.59 8.69
N GLN A 134 -4.83 -1.25 9.78
CA GLN A 134 -3.38 -1.16 9.92
C GLN A 134 -2.86 -2.30 10.78
N ILE A 135 -2.06 -3.18 10.21
CA ILE A 135 -1.57 -4.42 10.83
C ILE A 135 -0.09 -4.29 11.15
N GLY A 136 0.31 -4.71 12.33
CA GLY A 136 1.72 -4.79 12.71
C GLY A 136 2.27 -3.54 13.37
N ILE A 137 1.39 -2.64 13.80
CA ILE A 137 1.79 -1.39 14.45
C ILE A 137 2.68 -1.70 15.66
N ALA A 138 3.90 -1.12 15.65
CA ALA A 138 4.92 -1.42 16.64
C ALA A 138 4.93 -0.42 17.81
N ASP A 139 5.36 -0.92 18.97
CA ASP A 139 5.65 -0.09 20.12
C ASP A 139 6.78 0.90 19.80
N PHE A 140 6.71 2.07 20.42
CA PHE A 140 7.70 3.16 20.29
C PHE A 140 7.87 3.74 18.87
N ALA A 141 7.09 3.29 17.90
CA ALA A 141 7.17 3.74 16.51
C ALA A 141 6.25 4.92 16.17
N ASN A 142 5.29 5.23 17.03
CA ASN A 142 4.25 6.22 16.77
C ASN A 142 4.06 7.18 17.94
N SER A 143 3.68 8.43 17.66
CA SER A 143 3.35 9.41 18.69
C SER A 143 1.93 9.20 19.24
N THR A 144 1.69 9.69 20.46
CA THR A 144 0.36 9.70 21.06
C THR A 144 -0.65 10.47 20.21
N ALA A 145 -0.23 11.56 19.56
CA ALA A 145 -1.09 12.35 18.68
C ALA A 145 -1.55 11.54 17.45
N TYR A 146 -0.67 10.73 16.86
CA TYR A 146 -1.02 9.88 15.72
C TYR A 146 -1.95 8.73 16.13
N LEU A 147 -1.72 8.13 17.28
CA LEU A 147 -2.62 7.13 17.85
C LEU A 147 -4.02 7.70 18.13
N SER A 148 -4.10 8.92 18.68
CA SER A 148 -5.39 9.59 18.87
C SER A 148 -6.08 9.86 17.54
N ARG A 149 -5.36 10.39 16.55
CA ARG A 149 -5.89 10.69 15.21
C ARG A 149 -6.56 9.46 14.57
N VAL A 150 -5.88 8.33 14.49
CA VAL A 150 -6.44 7.12 13.87
C VAL A 150 -7.60 6.54 14.66
N ARG A 151 -7.58 6.68 15.98
CA ARG A 151 -8.69 6.27 16.86
C ARG A 151 -9.93 7.13 16.62
N ASP A 152 -9.76 8.45 16.56
CA ASP A 152 -10.86 9.40 16.35
C ASP A 152 -11.48 9.20 14.96
N TRP A 153 -10.72 8.79 13.98
CA TRP A 153 -11.21 8.42 12.64
C TRP A 153 -11.92 7.06 12.61
N GLY A 154 -11.71 6.20 13.58
CA GLY A 154 -12.25 4.84 13.61
C GLY A 154 -11.48 3.85 12.74
N VAL A 155 -10.20 4.12 12.46
CA VAL A 155 -9.28 3.16 11.80
C VAL A 155 -9.08 1.97 12.72
N THR A 156 -9.12 0.76 12.16
CA THR A 156 -8.79 -0.46 12.90
C THR A 156 -7.27 -0.62 12.96
N VAL A 157 -6.72 -0.59 14.16
CA VAL A 157 -5.29 -0.79 14.42
C VAL A 157 -5.11 -2.16 15.07
N ILE A 158 -4.23 -2.97 14.51
CA ILE A 158 -3.83 -4.29 15.02
C ILE A 158 -2.33 -4.23 15.27
N THR A 159 -1.94 -4.35 16.53
CA THR A 159 -0.54 -4.27 16.93
C THR A 159 0.24 -5.52 16.54
N ARG A 160 1.57 -5.42 16.52
CA ARG A 160 2.43 -6.58 16.28
C ARG A 160 2.19 -7.68 17.32
N ASP A 161 2.01 -7.32 18.57
CA ASP A 161 1.72 -8.27 19.65
C ASP A 161 0.39 -9.00 19.43
N GLU A 162 -0.64 -8.30 18.95
CA GLU A 162 -1.92 -8.93 18.59
C GLU A 162 -1.76 -9.92 17.42
N VAL A 163 -0.92 -9.59 16.44
CA VAL A 163 -0.60 -10.53 15.33
C VAL A 163 0.07 -11.80 15.86
N GLU A 164 1.02 -11.66 16.78
CA GLU A 164 1.69 -12.79 17.41
C GLU A 164 0.75 -13.65 18.24
N GLN A 165 -0.15 -13.04 18.99
CA GLN A 165 -1.11 -13.76 19.86
C GLN A 165 -2.23 -14.45 19.09
N ARG A 166 -2.76 -13.82 18.04
CA ARG A 166 -3.94 -14.25 17.29
C ARG A 166 -3.62 -15.08 16.05
N GLY A 167 -2.41 -14.95 15.54
CA GLY A 167 -1.96 -15.54 14.30
C GLY A 167 -2.36 -14.73 13.06
N VAL A 168 -1.53 -14.79 12.03
CA VAL A 168 -1.69 -14.02 10.78
C VAL A 168 -3.03 -14.30 10.09
N ALA A 169 -3.46 -15.57 10.04
CA ALA A 169 -4.69 -15.95 9.36
C ALA A 169 -5.93 -15.27 9.95
N ALA A 170 -6.05 -15.22 11.28
CA ALA A 170 -7.17 -14.58 11.96
C ALA A 170 -7.17 -13.06 11.73
N VAL A 171 -6.00 -12.43 11.78
CA VAL A 171 -5.83 -10.99 11.57
C VAL A 171 -6.19 -10.61 10.13
N VAL A 172 -5.68 -11.34 9.15
CA VAL A 172 -5.98 -11.10 7.72
C VAL A 172 -7.47 -11.31 7.45
N SER A 173 -8.09 -12.35 7.99
CA SER A 173 -9.54 -12.57 7.84
C SER A 173 -10.36 -11.38 8.38
N GLN A 174 -10.00 -10.85 9.54
CA GLN A 174 -10.64 -9.65 10.08
C GLN A 174 -10.41 -8.44 9.17
N ALA A 175 -9.18 -8.21 8.72
CA ALA A 175 -8.85 -7.08 7.85
C ALA A 175 -9.67 -7.11 6.55
N LEU A 176 -9.74 -8.26 5.89
CA LEU A 176 -10.54 -8.45 4.69
C LEU A 176 -12.05 -8.23 4.95
N SER A 177 -12.56 -8.65 6.11
CA SER A 177 -13.96 -8.43 6.47
C SER A 177 -14.32 -6.95 6.68
N ILE A 178 -13.35 -6.12 7.08
CA ILE A 178 -13.52 -4.69 7.30
C ILE A 178 -13.30 -3.92 5.99
N ALA A 179 -12.17 -4.12 5.35
CA ALA A 179 -11.79 -3.41 4.14
C ALA A 179 -12.69 -3.80 2.94
N GLY A 180 -13.06 -5.07 2.82
CA GLY A 180 -13.86 -5.59 1.70
C GLY A 180 -15.36 -5.31 1.74
N ARG A 181 -15.90 -4.68 2.79
CA ARG A 181 -17.35 -4.60 3.06
C ARG A 181 -18.22 -3.84 2.07
N ALA A 182 -17.74 -3.04 1.19
CA ALA A 182 -18.62 -2.24 0.33
C ALA A 182 -18.47 -2.55 -1.17
N GLY A 183 -18.05 -3.77 -1.50
CA GLY A 183 -17.92 -4.17 -2.91
C GLY A 183 -16.76 -3.47 -3.64
N GLY A 184 -15.75 -3.06 -2.91
CA GLY A 184 -14.45 -2.75 -3.49
C GLY A 184 -13.79 -4.03 -4.01
N PRO A 185 -12.85 -3.90 -4.92
CA PRO A 185 -12.12 -5.04 -5.47
C PRO A 185 -11.43 -5.85 -4.40
#